data_e5ac5d1f4322aaa44819aa99a6503143
#
_entry.id   e5ac5d1f4322aaa44819aa99a6503143
#
_cell.length_a   1.000
_cell.length_b   1.000
_cell.length_c   1.000
_cell.angle_alpha   90.00
_cell.angle_beta   90.00
_cell.angle_gamma   90.00
#
_symmetry.space_group_name_H-M   'P 1'
#
loop_
_entity.id
_entity.type
_entity.pdbx_description
1 polymer ?
#
loop_
_entity_poly.entity_id
_entity_poly.type
_entity_poly.pdbx_seq_one_letter_code
_entity_poly.pdbx_strand_id
1 'polypeptide(L)'
;VNVLNVSRSGYYAWRKHGQTVNPREQRQIERDEAIKQAFIDSKERSGARRIQVDLAELDMTPDIKTIRNSMIRQGLVPKAAREFKVTTDSKHNQPVAPNLLEQDFTASAPNQKWVGDITYLFTSEGWLYLAVIIDLYSRSVVGWSMSNRMTATLVCDALKMALFRRGFPEGIIVHSDRGSQYCSNDYRDLIKKHRLTQSMSRKGNCWDNACAESFFHSLKVEALQDEPIMXR
;
A
#
# COMPACT_ATOMS: atom_id res chain seq x y z
N VAL A 1 9.24 -28.77 51.78
CA VAL A 1 9.99 -27.50 51.65
C VAL A 1 11.50 -27.80 51.68
N ASN A 2 11.98 -28.59 52.60
CA ASN A 2 13.40 -28.93 52.67
C ASN A 2 13.90 -29.84 51.55
N VAL A 3 13.00 -30.59 50.89
CA VAL A 3 13.35 -31.51 49.79
C VAL A 3 13.62 -30.75 48.46
N LEU A 4 13.04 -29.57 48.32
CA LEU A 4 13.13 -28.78 47.07
C LEU A 4 14.07 -27.55 47.18
N ASN A 5 14.78 -27.41 48.33
CA ASN A 5 15.66 -26.27 48.59
C ASN A 5 15.00 -24.90 48.40
N VAL A 6 13.71 -24.79 48.69
CA VAL A 6 12.94 -23.55 48.57
C VAL A 6 12.65 -23.00 49.96
N SER A 7 12.84 -21.69 50.15
CA SER A 7 12.52 -21.06 51.45
C SER A 7 11.01 -21.13 51.75
N ARG A 8 10.64 -21.28 52.98
CA ARG A 8 9.24 -21.27 53.43
C ARG A 8 8.54 -19.99 53.04
N SER A 9 9.19 -18.86 53.25
CA SER A 9 8.65 -17.54 52.87
C SER A 9 8.43 -17.44 51.36
N GLY A 10 9.37 -17.93 50.55
CA GLY A 10 9.24 -17.98 49.08
C GLY A 10 8.05 -18.82 48.62
N TYR A 11 7.86 -20.01 49.26
CA TYR A 11 6.73 -20.88 48.94
C TYR A 11 5.37 -20.19 49.23
N TYR A 12 5.24 -19.59 50.41
CA TYR A 12 3.98 -18.94 50.76
C TYR A 12 3.73 -17.66 49.98
N ALA A 13 4.78 -16.92 49.65
CA ALA A 13 4.67 -15.77 48.76
C ALA A 13 4.20 -16.19 47.36
N TRP A 14 4.82 -17.22 46.77
CA TRP A 14 4.42 -17.79 45.48
C TRP A 14 2.96 -18.28 45.50
N ARG A 15 2.58 -19.01 46.56
CA ARG A 15 1.21 -19.52 46.73
C ARG A 15 0.19 -18.38 46.85
N LYS A 16 0.56 -17.28 47.52
CA LYS A 16 -0.30 -16.10 47.66
C LYS A 16 -0.39 -15.31 46.35
N HIS A 17 0.74 -15.10 45.66
CA HIS A 17 0.77 -14.35 44.38
C HIS A 17 0.25 -15.16 43.21
N GLY A 18 0.27 -16.49 43.28
CA GLY A 18 -0.28 -17.35 42.21
C GLY A 18 -1.81 -17.32 42.11
N GLN A 19 -2.49 -16.68 43.06
CA GLN A 19 -3.96 -16.55 43.06
C GLN A 19 -4.46 -15.16 42.64
N THR A 20 -3.55 -14.20 42.46
CA THR A 20 -3.93 -12.83 42.07
C THR A 20 -3.03 -12.37 40.92
N VAL A 21 -3.64 -11.99 39.82
CA VAL A 21 -2.89 -11.43 38.66
C VAL A 21 -2.27 -10.10 39.11
N ASN A 22 -0.97 -9.96 38.88
CA ASN A 22 -0.22 -8.75 39.23
C ASN A 22 -0.79 -7.58 38.40
N PRO A 23 -0.94 -6.37 38.97
CA PRO A 23 -1.41 -5.20 38.18
C PRO A 23 -0.64 -4.91 36.88
N ARG A 24 0.64 -5.24 36.84
CA ARG A 24 1.46 -5.14 35.63
C ARG A 24 1.03 -6.18 34.61
N GLU A 25 0.77 -7.39 35.04
CA GLU A 25 0.31 -8.50 34.19
C GLU A 25 -1.11 -8.24 33.69
N GLN A 26 -1.98 -7.71 34.53
CA GLN A 26 -3.34 -7.30 34.15
C GLN A 26 -3.30 -6.26 33.00
N ARG A 27 -2.48 -5.21 33.15
CA ARG A 27 -2.30 -4.18 32.10
C ARG A 27 -1.71 -4.76 30.82
N GLN A 28 -0.86 -5.78 30.92
CA GLN A 28 -0.32 -6.47 29.74
C GLN A 28 -1.43 -7.23 29.01
N ILE A 29 -2.27 -7.97 29.76
CA ILE A 29 -3.40 -8.74 29.20
C ILE A 29 -4.35 -7.80 28.47
N GLU A 30 -4.76 -6.69 29.10
CA GLU A 30 -5.66 -5.70 28.51
C GLU A 30 -5.09 -5.11 27.21
N ARG A 31 -3.80 -4.76 27.23
CA ARG A 31 -3.13 -4.25 26.03
C ARG A 31 -3.00 -5.31 24.94
N ASP A 32 -2.67 -6.55 25.30
CA ASP A 32 -2.53 -7.64 24.34
C ASP A 32 -3.88 -7.93 23.68
N GLU A 33 -4.99 -7.87 24.43
CA GLU A 33 -6.34 -8.04 23.90
C GLU A 33 -6.71 -6.88 22.95
N ALA A 34 -6.41 -5.64 23.30
CA ALA A 34 -6.67 -4.47 22.44
C ALA A 34 -5.87 -4.57 21.12
N ILE A 35 -4.60 -4.99 21.20
CA ILE A 35 -3.76 -5.21 20.00
C ILE A 35 -4.35 -6.31 19.12
N LYS A 36 -4.80 -7.42 19.73
CA LYS A 36 -5.43 -8.52 19.01
C LYS A 36 -6.73 -8.06 18.32
N GLN A 37 -7.55 -7.29 19.02
CA GLN A 37 -8.80 -6.79 18.46
C GLN A 37 -8.51 -5.86 17.27
N ALA A 38 -7.60 -4.89 17.40
CA ALA A 38 -7.20 -4.01 16.30
C ALA A 38 -6.66 -4.80 15.10
N PHE A 39 -5.90 -5.88 15.35
CA PHE A 39 -5.40 -6.76 14.30
C PHE A 39 -6.56 -7.47 13.56
N ILE A 40 -7.54 -8.01 14.31
CA ILE A 40 -8.72 -8.68 13.74
C ILE A 40 -9.58 -7.68 12.95
N ASP A 41 -9.84 -6.50 13.51
CA ASP A 41 -10.66 -5.45 12.87
C ASP A 41 -10.04 -5.00 11.54
N SER A 42 -8.70 -5.03 11.45
CA SER A 42 -7.99 -4.75 10.19
C SER A 42 -8.05 -5.94 9.21
N LYS A 43 -8.79 -7.00 9.49
CA LYS A 43 -8.83 -8.27 8.72
C LYS A 43 -7.42 -8.90 8.62
N GLU A 44 -6.65 -8.81 9.70
CA GLU A 44 -5.27 -9.34 9.83
C GLU A 44 -4.27 -8.67 8.86
N ARG A 45 -4.53 -7.43 8.47
CA ARG A 45 -3.68 -6.70 7.50
C ARG A 45 -2.70 -5.74 8.16
N SER A 46 -3.01 -5.25 9.37
CA SER A 46 -2.24 -4.19 10.04
C SER A 46 -1.00 -4.73 10.73
N GLY A 47 0.14 -4.11 10.44
CA GLY A 47 1.37 -4.30 11.22
C GLY A 47 1.44 -3.32 12.39
N ALA A 48 2.50 -3.45 13.21
CA ALA A 48 2.62 -2.72 14.49
C ALA A 48 2.46 -1.19 14.37
N ARG A 49 2.94 -0.58 13.28
CA ARG A 49 2.83 0.88 13.09
C ARG A 49 1.38 1.34 12.87
N ARG A 50 0.60 0.55 12.13
CA ARG A 50 -0.80 0.87 11.86
C ARG A 50 -1.66 0.61 13.12
N ILE A 51 -1.43 -0.53 13.79
CA ILE A 51 -2.08 -0.85 15.06
C ILE A 51 -1.82 0.26 16.10
N GLN A 52 -0.63 0.88 16.11
CA GLN A 52 -0.34 1.99 17.02
C GLN A 52 -1.28 3.18 16.77
N VAL A 53 -1.57 3.47 15.50
CA VAL A 53 -2.50 4.56 15.13
C VAL A 53 -3.93 4.20 15.58
N ASP A 54 -4.36 2.97 15.31
CA ASP A 54 -5.70 2.50 15.68
C ASP A 54 -5.90 2.55 17.21
N LEU A 55 -4.88 2.13 17.98
CA LEU A 55 -4.92 2.16 19.45
C LEU A 55 -4.93 3.60 20.00
N ALA A 56 -4.29 4.53 19.31
CA ALA A 56 -4.29 5.94 19.72
C ALA A 56 -5.69 6.55 19.66
N GLU A 57 -6.55 6.08 18.76
CA GLU A 57 -7.96 6.47 18.69
C GLU A 57 -8.76 5.98 19.91
N LEU A 58 -8.22 4.99 20.65
CA LEU A 58 -8.81 4.44 21.87
C LEU A 58 -8.08 4.95 23.13
N ASP A 59 -7.35 6.06 23.02
CA ASP A 59 -6.54 6.65 24.10
C ASP A 59 -5.45 5.72 24.63
N MET A 60 -5.03 4.72 23.85
CA MET A 60 -3.94 3.80 24.18
C MET A 60 -2.71 4.10 23.32
N THR A 61 -1.60 4.44 23.97
CA THR A 61 -0.38 4.85 23.25
C THR A 61 0.85 3.97 23.58
N PRO A 62 0.76 2.65 23.38
CA PRO A 62 1.95 1.80 23.55
C PRO A 62 2.99 2.08 22.47
N ASP A 63 4.27 1.94 22.79
CA ASP A 63 5.33 2.09 21.79
C ASP A 63 5.32 0.91 20.80
N ILE A 64 5.91 1.13 19.62
CA ILE A 64 5.93 0.15 18.51
C ILE A 64 6.59 -1.16 18.94
N LYS A 65 7.64 -1.10 19.78
CA LYS A 65 8.34 -2.29 20.28
C LYS A 65 7.43 -3.14 21.16
N THR A 66 6.63 -2.49 22.01
CA THR A 66 5.65 -3.17 22.86
C THR A 66 4.59 -3.87 22.01
N ILE A 67 4.07 -3.21 20.97
CA ILE A 67 3.10 -3.80 20.03
C ILE A 67 3.71 -5.00 19.30
N ARG A 68 4.93 -4.87 18.76
CA ARG A 68 5.62 -5.97 18.09
C ARG A 68 5.79 -7.19 18.99
N ASN A 69 6.23 -6.95 20.22
CA ASN A 69 6.43 -8.03 21.20
C ASN A 69 5.10 -8.72 21.53
N SER A 70 4.01 -7.97 21.64
CA SER A 70 2.67 -8.49 21.82
C SER A 70 2.24 -9.34 20.63
N MET A 71 2.40 -8.82 19.41
CA MET A 71 2.07 -9.56 18.18
C MET A 71 2.84 -10.89 18.11
N ILE A 72 4.13 -10.87 18.43
CA ILE A 72 4.97 -12.08 18.42
C ILE A 72 4.44 -13.09 19.46
N ARG A 73 4.16 -12.66 20.70
CA ARG A 73 3.64 -13.54 21.75
C ARG A 73 2.33 -14.20 21.35
N GLN A 74 1.48 -13.46 20.64
CA GLN A 74 0.15 -13.92 20.23
C GLN A 74 0.13 -14.61 18.87
N GLY A 75 1.28 -14.70 18.18
CA GLY A 75 1.37 -15.28 16.83
C GLY A 75 0.64 -14.48 15.77
N LEU A 76 0.48 -13.17 15.96
CA LEU A 76 -0.22 -12.29 15.00
C LEU A 76 0.73 -11.89 13.88
N VAL A 77 0.54 -12.49 12.71
CA VAL A 77 1.37 -12.26 11.52
C VAL A 77 0.52 -11.59 10.45
N PRO A 78 0.82 -10.34 10.06
CA PRO A 78 0.06 -9.67 9.02
C PRO A 78 0.10 -10.44 7.69
N LYS A 79 -1.02 -10.46 7.00
CA LYS A 79 -1.12 -11.08 5.67
C LYS A 79 -0.16 -10.38 4.71
N ALA A 80 0.74 -11.13 4.11
CA ALA A 80 1.68 -10.62 3.11
C ALA A 80 1.06 -10.71 1.71
N ALA A 81 1.33 -9.73 0.87
CA ALA A 81 0.92 -9.78 -0.53
C ALA A 81 1.64 -10.93 -1.24
N ARG A 82 0.92 -11.62 -2.09
CA ARG A 82 1.52 -12.60 -3.00
C ARG A 82 2.41 -11.89 -4.01
N GLU A 83 3.51 -12.51 -4.41
CA GLU A 83 4.37 -11.99 -5.47
C GLU A 83 3.60 -11.85 -6.78
N PHE A 84 3.77 -10.71 -7.45
CA PHE A 84 3.08 -10.43 -8.70
C PHE A 84 4.01 -10.64 -9.88
N LYS A 85 3.47 -11.25 -10.93
CA LYS A 85 4.19 -11.47 -12.18
C LYS A 85 4.23 -10.18 -12.99
N VAL A 86 5.39 -9.84 -13.53
CA VAL A 86 5.55 -8.69 -14.43
C VAL A 86 4.80 -8.97 -15.74
N THR A 87 3.91 -8.10 -16.12
CA THR A 87 3.05 -8.25 -17.31
C THR A 87 3.21 -7.16 -18.35
N THR A 88 4.12 -6.21 -18.13
CA THR A 88 4.34 -5.10 -19.06
C THR A 88 5.08 -5.57 -20.30
N ASP A 89 4.48 -5.40 -21.48
CA ASP A 89 5.16 -5.61 -22.75
C ASP A 89 5.89 -4.33 -23.17
N SER A 90 7.20 -4.32 -22.93
CA SER A 90 8.10 -3.23 -23.33
C SER A 90 8.83 -3.51 -24.63
N LYS A 91 8.49 -4.60 -25.35
CA LYS A 91 9.11 -4.99 -26.62
C LYS A 91 8.27 -4.46 -27.80
N HIS A 92 8.27 -3.17 -27.99
CA HIS A 92 7.59 -2.51 -29.12
C HIS A 92 8.49 -1.45 -29.73
N ASN A 93 8.19 -1.03 -30.97
CA ASN A 93 8.97 -0.03 -31.73
C ASN A 93 8.37 1.39 -31.63
N GLN A 94 7.52 1.65 -30.65
CA GLN A 94 6.94 2.98 -30.46
C GLN A 94 7.95 3.93 -29.79
N PRO A 95 7.85 5.26 -30.06
CA PRO A 95 8.76 6.23 -29.44
C PRO A 95 8.64 6.23 -27.90
N VAL A 96 9.78 6.27 -27.23
CA VAL A 96 9.88 6.26 -25.77
C VAL A 96 10.38 7.62 -25.29
N ALA A 97 9.70 8.22 -24.33
CA ALA A 97 10.12 9.49 -23.72
C ALA A 97 11.33 9.29 -22.81
N PRO A 98 12.16 10.33 -22.60
CA PRO A 98 13.30 10.24 -21.68
C PRO A 98 12.83 10.07 -20.23
N ASN A 99 13.68 9.52 -19.39
CA ASN A 99 13.42 9.46 -17.95
C ASN A 99 13.81 10.79 -17.30
N LEU A 100 12.81 11.58 -16.98
CA LEU A 100 13.00 12.89 -16.33
C LEU A 100 12.83 12.82 -14.81
N LEU A 101 12.28 11.71 -14.31
CA LEU A 101 12.07 11.53 -12.87
C LEU A 101 13.35 11.10 -12.14
N GLU A 102 14.16 10.25 -12.79
CA GLU A 102 15.45 9.75 -12.29
C GLU A 102 15.38 9.25 -10.83
N GLN A 103 14.27 8.57 -10.48
CA GLN A 103 13.98 8.05 -9.14
C GLN A 103 13.77 9.15 -8.07
N ASP A 104 13.67 10.40 -8.46
CA ASP A 104 13.31 11.47 -7.54
C ASP A 104 11.78 11.57 -7.44
N PHE A 105 11.22 10.86 -6.48
CA PHE A 105 9.78 10.83 -6.19
C PHE A 105 9.34 11.94 -5.24
N THR A 106 10.20 12.94 -4.99
CA THR A 106 9.83 14.08 -4.17
C THR A 106 9.17 15.16 -5.00
N ALA A 107 8.21 15.84 -4.41
CA ALA A 107 7.57 17.01 -5.00
C ALA A 107 7.34 18.03 -3.88
N SER A 108 7.53 19.30 -4.17
CA SER A 108 7.39 20.38 -3.17
C SER A 108 5.97 20.96 -3.13
N ALA A 109 5.16 20.64 -4.16
CA ALA A 109 3.78 21.12 -4.26
C ALA A 109 2.93 20.13 -5.06
N PRO A 110 1.60 20.18 -4.91
CA PRO A 110 0.70 19.35 -5.73
C PRO A 110 0.85 19.65 -7.23
N ASN A 111 0.59 18.64 -8.04
CA ASN A 111 0.54 18.76 -9.50
C ASN A 111 1.89 19.14 -10.15
N GLN A 112 3.01 18.79 -9.51
CA GLN A 112 4.35 18.91 -10.15
C GLN A 112 4.73 17.62 -10.87
N LYS A 113 4.53 16.48 -10.21
CA LYS A 113 4.90 15.16 -10.73
C LYS A 113 3.77 14.17 -10.47
N TRP A 114 3.29 13.53 -11.50
CA TRP A 114 2.31 12.44 -11.43
C TRP A 114 2.96 11.15 -11.93
N VAL A 115 2.56 10.03 -11.34
CA VAL A 115 3.00 8.69 -11.77
C VAL A 115 1.79 7.90 -12.22
N GLY A 116 1.87 7.32 -13.42
CA GLY A 116 0.85 6.44 -13.98
C GLY A 116 1.32 4.99 -14.03
N ASP A 117 0.42 4.05 -13.72
CA ASP A 117 0.71 2.63 -13.87
C ASP A 117 -0.59 1.83 -14.02
N ILE A 118 -0.46 0.59 -14.51
CA ILE A 118 -1.58 -0.34 -14.70
C ILE A 118 -1.37 -1.58 -13.86
N THR A 119 -2.41 -2.02 -13.17
CA THR A 119 -2.43 -3.33 -12.57
C THR A 119 -3.63 -4.13 -13.08
N TYR A 120 -3.63 -5.42 -12.83
CA TYR A 120 -4.74 -6.31 -13.14
C TYR A 120 -5.29 -6.93 -11.86
N LEU A 121 -6.60 -7.12 -11.86
CA LEU A 121 -7.35 -7.71 -10.76
C LEU A 121 -8.15 -8.88 -11.32
N PHE A 122 -8.21 -9.96 -10.58
CA PHE A 122 -9.02 -11.10 -10.97
C PHE A 122 -10.39 -10.95 -10.32
N THR A 123 -11.45 -10.97 -11.14
CA THR A 123 -12.84 -10.83 -10.68
C THR A 123 -13.62 -12.09 -10.99
N SER A 124 -14.83 -12.19 -10.49
CA SER A 124 -15.75 -13.30 -10.83
C SER A 124 -16.06 -13.38 -12.34
N GLU A 125 -15.91 -12.29 -13.07
CA GLU A 125 -16.16 -12.22 -14.52
C GLU A 125 -14.88 -12.28 -15.36
N GLY A 126 -13.69 -12.45 -14.73
CA GLY A 126 -12.40 -12.51 -15.42
C GLY A 126 -11.47 -11.37 -15.08
N TRP A 127 -10.53 -11.06 -15.97
CA TRP A 127 -9.53 -10.04 -15.73
C TRP A 127 -10.09 -8.62 -15.86
N LEU A 128 -9.80 -7.79 -14.87
CA LEU A 128 -10.10 -6.36 -14.87
C LEU A 128 -8.79 -5.59 -14.76
N TYR A 129 -8.55 -4.66 -15.67
CA TYR A 129 -7.36 -3.81 -15.66
C TYR A 129 -7.72 -2.47 -15.01
N LEU A 130 -6.86 -2.02 -14.12
CA LEU A 130 -6.99 -0.74 -13.41
C LEU A 130 -5.76 0.12 -13.73
N ALA A 131 -5.98 1.26 -14.37
CA ALA A 131 -4.95 2.30 -14.53
C ALA A 131 -5.17 3.36 -13.45
N VAL A 132 -4.09 3.84 -12.86
CA VAL A 132 -4.13 4.92 -11.86
C VAL A 132 -3.15 6.03 -12.22
N ILE A 133 -3.47 7.26 -11.80
CA ILE A 133 -2.56 8.41 -11.78
C ILE A 133 -2.44 8.85 -10.32
N ILE A 134 -1.22 8.91 -9.82
CA ILE A 134 -0.90 9.27 -8.42
C ILE A 134 -0.11 10.58 -8.42
N ASP A 135 -0.53 11.54 -7.62
CA ASP A 135 0.21 12.77 -7.39
C ASP A 135 1.33 12.50 -6.36
N LEU A 136 2.57 12.73 -6.73
CA LEU A 136 3.72 12.39 -5.88
C LEU A 136 3.84 13.27 -4.63
N TYR A 137 3.25 14.47 -4.63
CA TYR A 137 3.23 15.33 -3.45
C TYR A 137 2.31 14.77 -2.36
N SER A 138 1.06 14.53 -2.72
CA SER A 138 0.04 14.08 -1.77
C SER A 138 -0.03 12.56 -1.60
N ARG A 139 0.59 11.80 -2.52
CA ARG A 139 0.49 10.33 -2.63
C ARG A 139 -0.94 9.84 -2.88
N SER A 140 -1.83 10.76 -3.28
CA SER A 140 -3.23 10.46 -3.55
C SER A 140 -3.44 10.03 -5.00
N VAL A 141 -4.38 9.11 -5.21
CA VAL A 141 -4.85 8.76 -6.56
C VAL A 141 -5.73 9.91 -7.07
N VAL A 142 -5.24 10.62 -8.07
CA VAL A 142 -5.94 11.78 -8.65
C VAL A 142 -6.80 11.40 -9.86
N GLY A 143 -6.49 10.27 -10.50
CA GLY A 143 -7.31 9.74 -11.58
C GLY A 143 -7.18 8.23 -11.70
N TRP A 144 -8.22 7.60 -12.20
CA TRP A 144 -8.21 6.15 -12.42
C TRP A 144 -9.22 5.76 -13.49
N SER A 145 -9.03 4.59 -14.08
CA SER A 145 -9.96 4.00 -15.05
C SER A 145 -9.87 2.48 -14.96
N MET A 146 -10.97 1.81 -15.24
CA MET A 146 -11.02 0.35 -15.27
C MET A 146 -11.59 -0.15 -16.59
N SER A 147 -11.08 -1.29 -17.08
CA SER A 147 -11.55 -1.92 -18.32
C SER A 147 -11.22 -3.42 -18.29
N ASN A 148 -11.97 -4.20 -19.06
CA ASN A 148 -11.65 -5.60 -19.32
C ASN A 148 -10.52 -5.77 -20.36
N ARG A 149 -10.03 -4.68 -20.94
CA ARG A 149 -8.93 -4.68 -21.92
C ARG A 149 -7.88 -3.64 -21.56
N MET A 150 -6.61 -4.03 -21.67
CA MET A 150 -5.47 -3.15 -21.39
C MET A 150 -5.09 -2.37 -22.66
N THR A 151 -5.88 -1.33 -23.00
CA THR A 151 -5.74 -0.50 -24.20
C THR A 151 -5.19 0.88 -23.86
N ALA A 152 -4.83 1.65 -24.91
CA ALA A 152 -4.45 3.06 -24.75
C ALA A 152 -5.58 3.90 -24.14
N THR A 153 -6.83 3.58 -24.48
CA THR A 153 -8.01 4.27 -23.94
C THR A 153 -8.02 4.23 -22.40
N LEU A 154 -7.65 3.07 -21.81
CA LEU A 154 -7.62 2.89 -20.35
C LEU A 154 -6.74 3.94 -19.66
N VAL A 155 -5.51 4.15 -20.16
CA VAL A 155 -4.58 5.12 -19.57
C VAL A 155 -4.96 6.57 -19.91
N CYS A 156 -5.52 6.80 -21.10
CA CYS A 156 -6.04 8.11 -21.47
C CYS A 156 -7.19 8.55 -20.56
N ASP A 157 -8.10 7.65 -20.25
CA ASP A 157 -9.25 7.99 -19.40
C ASP A 157 -8.84 8.23 -17.94
N ALA A 158 -7.87 7.47 -17.44
CA ALA A 158 -7.29 7.75 -16.12
C ALA A 158 -6.65 9.15 -16.08
N LEU A 159 -5.89 9.52 -17.12
CA LEU A 159 -5.24 10.84 -17.21
C LEU A 159 -6.29 11.96 -17.37
N LYS A 160 -7.32 11.77 -18.21
CA LYS A 160 -8.42 12.74 -18.35
C LYS A 160 -9.13 12.99 -17.02
N MET A 161 -9.42 11.92 -16.26
CA MET A 161 -10.01 12.06 -14.93
C MET A 161 -9.12 12.88 -14.01
N ALA A 162 -7.81 12.60 -13.98
CA ALA A 162 -6.85 13.34 -13.15
C ALA A 162 -6.84 14.83 -13.52
N LEU A 163 -6.78 15.14 -14.81
CA LEU A 163 -6.80 16.51 -15.30
C LEU A 163 -8.09 17.23 -14.89
N PHE A 164 -9.23 16.59 -15.10
CA PHE A 164 -10.53 17.17 -14.74
C PHE A 164 -10.63 17.45 -13.23
N ARG A 165 -10.24 16.47 -12.39
CA ARG A 165 -10.33 16.60 -10.93
C ARG A 165 -9.38 17.66 -10.37
N ARG A 166 -8.28 17.93 -11.08
CA ARG A 166 -7.28 18.90 -10.64
C ARG A 166 -7.38 20.26 -11.34
N GLY A 167 -8.43 20.48 -12.18
CA GLY A 167 -8.66 21.75 -12.85
C GLY A 167 -7.71 22.04 -14.01
N PHE A 168 -7.26 20.99 -14.71
CA PHE A 168 -6.40 21.05 -15.89
C PHE A 168 -5.08 21.81 -15.66
N PRO A 169 -4.27 21.42 -14.65
CA PRO A 169 -2.98 22.07 -14.46
C PRO A 169 -2.02 21.75 -15.59
N GLU A 170 -1.12 22.68 -15.91
CA GLU A 170 -0.12 22.58 -16.98
C GLU A 170 1.28 22.30 -16.41
N GLY A 171 2.21 21.86 -17.26
CA GLY A 171 3.62 21.71 -16.92
C GLY A 171 3.95 20.51 -16.02
N ILE A 172 2.98 19.63 -15.75
CA ILE A 172 3.18 18.46 -14.90
C ILE A 172 4.08 17.44 -15.62
N ILE A 173 5.03 16.86 -14.91
CA ILE A 173 5.75 15.66 -15.37
C ILE A 173 4.86 14.44 -15.11
N VAL A 174 4.45 13.74 -16.16
CA VAL A 174 3.66 12.51 -16.05
C VAL A 174 4.57 11.34 -16.38
N HIS A 175 4.92 10.56 -15.37
CA HIS A 175 5.87 9.45 -15.45
C HIS A 175 5.11 8.11 -15.51
N SER A 176 5.60 7.18 -16.32
CA SER A 176 5.05 5.83 -16.44
C SER A 176 6.14 4.82 -16.80
N ASP A 177 5.76 3.56 -16.84
CA ASP A 177 6.60 2.53 -17.46
C ASP A 177 6.58 2.68 -18.99
N ARG A 178 7.29 1.76 -19.70
CA ARG A 178 7.35 1.75 -21.17
C ARG A 178 6.28 0.85 -21.80
N GLY A 179 5.15 0.68 -21.16
CA GLY A 179 4.04 -0.08 -21.74
C GLY A 179 3.54 0.57 -23.02
N SER A 180 3.15 -0.26 -24.01
CA SER A 180 2.68 0.22 -25.32
C SER A 180 1.51 1.20 -25.20
N GLN A 181 0.73 1.10 -24.14
CA GLN A 181 -0.42 2.00 -23.88
C GLN A 181 0.05 3.45 -23.68
N TYR A 182 1.14 3.64 -22.93
CA TYR A 182 1.72 4.97 -22.65
C TYR A 182 2.53 5.52 -23.84
N CYS A 183 3.00 4.62 -24.75
CA CYS A 183 3.71 4.99 -25.95
C CYS A 183 2.77 5.31 -27.12
N SER A 184 1.47 5.06 -26.98
CA SER A 184 0.47 5.24 -28.04
C SER A 184 0.35 6.69 -28.50
N ASN A 185 -0.07 6.89 -29.75
CA ASN A 185 -0.33 8.23 -30.31
C ASN A 185 -1.39 8.96 -29.45
N ASP A 186 -2.49 8.27 -29.12
CA ASP A 186 -3.58 8.86 -28.34
C ASP A 186 -3.11 9.45 -27.02
N TYR A 187 -2.24 8.70 -26.30
CA TYR A 187 -1.72 9.17 -25.02
C TYR A 187 -0.75 10.35 -25.20
N ARG A 188 0.14 10.27 -26.18
CA ARG A 188 1.10 11.35 -26.48
C ARG A 188 0.38 12.64 -26.91
N ASP A 189 -0.69 12.51 -27.71
CA ASP A 189 -1.49 13.66 -28.17
C ASP A 189 -2.22 14.30 -26.96
N LEU A 190 -2.73 13.48 -26.04
CA LEU A 190 -3.35 13.96 -24.82
C LEU A 190 -2.32 14.73 -23.94
N ILE A 191 -1.11 14.20 -23.78
CA ILE A 191 0.00 14.85 -23.07
C ILE A 191 0.29 16.23 -23.69
N LYS A 192 0.46 16.29 -25.02
CA LYS A 192 0.73 17.54 -25.75
C LYS A 192 -0.43 18.54 -25.61
N LYS A 193 -1.65 18.06 -25.83
CA LYS A 193 -2.86 18.89 -25.78
C LYS A 193 -2.98 19.65 -24.47
N HIS A 194 -2.60 19.02 -23.37
CA HIS A 194 -2.72 19.60 -22.03
C HIS A 194 -1.40 20.18 -21.51
N ARG A 195 -0.39 20.36 -22.39
CA ARG A 195 0.91 20.96 -22.06
C ARG A 195 1.62 20.24 -20.90
N LEU A 196 1.53 18.90 -20.89
CA LEU A 196 2.20 18.06 -19.92
C LEU A 196 3.56 17.60 -20.46
N THR A 197 4.42 17.09 -19.60
CA THR A 197 5.73 16.54 -19.98
C THR A 197 5.75 15.05 -19.71
N GLN A 198 5.90 14.25 -20.75
CA GLN A 198 5.97 12.79 -20.62
C GLN A 198 7.36 12.36 -20.14
N SER A 199 7.39 11.45 -19.18
CA SER A 199 8.60 10.81 -18.68
C SER A 199 8.38 9.30 -18.62
N MET A 200 9.39 8.49 -18.90
CA MET A 200 9.28 7.03 -18.89
C MET A 200 10.46 6.38 -18.19
N SER A 201 10.17 5.29 -17.47
CA SER A 201 11.17 4.45 -16.81
C SER A 201 12.26 3.98 -17.78
N ARG A 202 13.45 3.68 -17.28
CA ARG A 202 14.48 2.98 -18.05
C ARG A 202 14.07 1.52 -18.26
N LYS A 203 14.52 0.94 -19.36
CA LYS A 203 14.18 -0.45 -19.70
C LYS A 203 14.67 -1.40 -18.62
N GLY A 204 13.78 -2.21 -18.09
CA GLY A 204 14.09 -3.21 -17.08
C GLY A 204 14.41 -2.66 -15.70
N ASN A 205 14.15 -1.38 -15.43
CA ASN A 205 14.39 -0.79 -14.11
C ASN A 205 13.07 -0.60 -13.37
N CYS A 206 12.73 -1.56 -12.52
CA CYS A 206 11.51 -1.52 -11.70
C CYS A 206 11.51 -0.37 -10.67
N TRP A 207 12.70 0.04 -10.21
CA TRP A 207 12.81 1.13 -9.21
C TRP A 207 12.31 2.48 -9.74
N ASP A 208 12.27 2.64 -11.06
CA ASP A 208 11.82 3.89 -11.67
C ASP A 208 10.30 4.12 -11.51
N ASN A 209 9.52 3.10 -11.10
CA ASN A 209 8.06 3.23 -10.86
C ASN A 209 7.63 2.72 -9.47
N ALA A 210 8.54 2.74 -8.51
CA ALA A 210 8.33 2.16 -7.18
C ALA A 210 7.12 2.72 -6.43
N CYS A 211 6.76 3.99 -6.67
CA CYS A 211 5.61 4.63 -6.00
C CYS A 211 4.28 3.96 -6.39
N ALA A 212 4.08 3.70 -7.67
CA ALA A 212 2.86 3.04 -8.15
C ALA A 212 2.84 1.57 -7.74
N GLU A 213 3.99 0.89 -7.79
CA GLU A 213 4.11 -0.50 -7.33
C GLU A 213 3.73 -0.63 -5.85
N SER A 214 4.21 0.29 -5.01
CA SER A 214 3.89 0.33 -3.58
C SER A 214 2.38 0.53 -3.35
N PHE A 215 1.76 1.43 -4.10
CA PHE A 215 0.31 1.66 -4.05
C PHE A 215 -0.46 0.38 -4.42
N PHE A 216 -0.10 -0.28 -5.53
CA PHE A 216 -0.79 -1.50 -5.94
C PHE A 216 -0.60 -2.65 -4.96
N HIS A 217 0.58 -2.75 -4.35
CA HIS A 217 0.82 -3.72 -3.27
C HIS A 217 -0.19 -3.48 -2.13
N SER A 218 -0.27 -2.25 -1.62
CA SER A 218 -1.22 -1.90 -0.55
C SER A 218 -2.67 -2.15 -0.95
N LEU A 219 -3.06 -1.73 -2.15
CA LEU A 219 -4.42 -1.94 -2.67
C LEU A 219 -4.78 -3.44 -2.66
N LYS A 220 -3.90 -4.29 -3.17
CA LYS A 220 -4.17 -5.73 -3.29
C LYS A 220 -4.18 -6.42 -1.93
N VAL A 221 -3.27 -6.05 -1.03
CA VAL A 221 -3.18 -6.66 0.31
C VAL A 221 -4.29 -6.15 1.24
N GLU A 222 -4.51 -4.83 1.23
CA GLU A 222 -5.36 -4.20 2.25
C GLU A 222 -6.83 -4.17 1.86
N ALA A 223 -7.12 -4.05 0.56
CA ALA A 223 -8.50 -3.88 0.12
C ALA A 223 -9.08 -5.13 -0.57
N LEU A 224 -8.24 -5.91 -1.28
CA LEU A 224 -8.77 -6.92 -2.20
C LEU A 224 -8.45 -8.37 -1.83
N GLN A 225 -7.51 -8.62 -0.92
CA GLN A 225 -6.99 -9.99 -0.72
C GLN A 225 -8.06 -11.01 -0.31
N ASP A 226 -9.02 -10.62 0.52
CA ASP A 226 -10.06 -11.51 1.06
C ASP A 226 -11.47 -11.16 0.58
N GLU A 227 -11.57 -10.18 -0.32
CA GLU A 227 -12.87 -9.76 -0.84
C GLU A 227 -13.03 -10.31 -2.26
N PRO A 228 -14.08 -11.08 -2.52
CA PRO A 228 -14.38 -11.43 -3.92
C PRO A 228 -14.74 -10.15 -4.65
N ILE A 229 -14.01 -9.81 -5.70
CA ILE A 229 -14.35 -8.66 -6.54
C ILE A 229 -15.55 -9.07 -7.37
N MET A 230 -16.73 -8.65 -6.91
CA MET A 230 -17.99 -8.94 -7.59
C MET A 230 -18.12 -8.04 -8.82
N UNK A 231 -18.74 -8.62 -9.61
CA UNK A 231 -18.85 -8.00 -10.75
C UNK A 231 -18.63 -6.62 -10.89
N ARG A 232 -18.83 -6.33 -11.91
CA ARG A 232 -18.78 -4.94 -12.30
C ARG A 232 -20.09 -4.19 -12.05
#